data_6a4e9c1daac8299164233688d0e46be2
#
_entry.id   6a4e9c1daac8299164233688d0e46be2
#
_cell.length_a   1.000
_cell.length_b   1.000
_cell.length_c   1.000
_cell.angle_alpha   90.00
_cell.angle_beta   90.00
_cell.angle_gamma   90.00
#
_symmetry.space_group_name_H-M   'P 1'
#
loop_
_entity.id
_entity.type
_entity.pdbx_description
1 polymer ?
#
loop_
_entity_poly.entity_id
_entity_poly.type
_entity_poly.pdbx_seq_one_letter_code
_entity_poly.pdbx_strand_id
1 'polypeptide(L)'
;LQAFEYMFILSKGKPKTFNPIKVKSKCAGTKVKKHRAVKSSHNYNNEGIYTVAETKMIGNVWEIANVKNTSNHPAIFPEQLANDHIISWSNENDLVYDCFMGSGTTAKMAILNNRKYIGSEISKEYCEIAEQRLKMCGGLFNLSENNNN
;
A
#
# COMPACT_ATOMS: atom_id res chain seq x y z
N LEU A 1 -19.67 17.93 3.73
CA LEU A 1 -18.33 17.55 3.25
C LEU A 1 -18.06 16.13 3.71
N GLN A 2 -17.73 15.21 2.78
CA GLN A 2 -17.35 13.84 3.13
C GLN A 2 -15.97 13.90 3.78
N ALA A 3 -15.86 13.34 4.98
CA ALA A 3 -14.64 13.37 5.77
C ALA A 3 -13.74 12.13 5.53
N PHE A 4 -14.21 11.14 4.77
CA PHE A 4 -13.49 9.91 4.49
C PHE A 4 -13.92 9.31 3.16
N GLU A 5 -13.09 8.43 2.62
CA GLU A 5 -13.34 7.65 1.41
C GLU A 5 -13.24 6.16 1.72
N TYR A 6 -14.08 5.37 1.05
CA TYR A 6 -14.02 3.91 1.15
C TYR A 6 -13.11 3.34 0.09
N MET A 7 -12.29 2.37 0.48
CA MET A 7 -11.50 1.57 -0.45
C MET A 7 -11.85 0.10 -0.29
N PHE A 8 -12.08 -0.58 -1.41
CA PHE A 8 -12.48 -1.96 -1.45
C PHE A 8 -11.35 -2.83 -2.00
N ILE A 9 -10.98 -3.87 -1.27
CA ILE A 9 -10.05 -4.88 -1.74
C ILE A 9 -10.85 -6.06 -2.26
N LEU A 10 -10.72 -6.34 -3.55
CA LEU A 10 -11.41 -7.44 -4.21
C LEU A 10 -10.38 -8.49 -4.64
N SER A 11 -10.72 -9.77 -4.49
CA SER A 11 -9.89 -10.86 -4.96
C SER A 11 -10.72 -12.02 -5.48
N LYS A 12 -10.16 -12.78 -6.43
CA LYS A 12 -10.77 -14.05 -6.88
C LYS A 12 -10.41 -15.13 -5.88
N GLY A 13 -11.29 -15.37 -4.91
CA GLY A 13 -11.04 -16.28 -3.78
C GLY A 13 -10.24 -15.61 -2.67
N LYS A 14 -9.47 -16.39 -1.91
CA LYS A 14 -8.60 -15.81 -0.88
C LYS A 14 -7.45 -15.05 -1.52
N PRO A 15 -7.09 -13.84 -1.02
CA PRO A 15 -5.90 -13.14 -1.46
C PRO A 15 -4.67 -14.04 -1.31
N LYS A 16 -3.83 -14.10 -2.34
CA LYS A 16 -2.59 -14.90 -2.30
C LYS A 16 -1.53 -14.27 -1.42
N THR A 17 -1.57 -12.96 -1.29
CA THR A 17 -0.59 -12.18 -0.52
C THR A 17 -1.33 -11.21 0.38
N PHE A 18 -0.90 -11.14 1.63
CA PHE A 18 -1.27 -10.09 2.56
C PHE A 18 -0.10 -9.84 3.51
N ASN A 19 0.55 -8.70 3.34
CA ASN A 19 1.65 -8.22 4.17
C ASN A 19 1.14 -7.10 5.06
N PRO A 20 0.74 -7.37 6.32
CA PRO A 20 0.16 -6.35 7.18
C PRO A 20 1.18 -5.28 7.53
N ILE A 21 0.83 -4.03 7.32
CA ILE A 21 1.63 -2.89 7.76
C ILE A 21 1.59 -2.85 9.30
N LYS A 22 2.75 -2.76 9.91
CA LYS A 22 2.90 -2.69 11.36
C LYS A 22 3.33 -1.30 11.79
N VAL A 23 2.70 -0.83 12.85
CA VAL A 23 3.03 0.44 13.49
C VAL A 23 3.43 0.21 14.94
N LYS A 24 4.21 1.12 15.51
CA LYS A 24 4.63 1.04 16.90
C LYS A 24 3.41 1.05 17.84
N SER A 25 3.38 0.14 18.79
CA SER A 25 2.32 0.10 19.78
C SER A 25 2.52 1.17 20.84
N LYS A 26 1.47 1.98 21.12
CA LYS A 26 1.52 3.01 22.16
C LYS A 26 1.73 2.43 23.57
N CYS A 27 1.34 1.17 23.76
CA CYS A 27 1.42 0.47 25.06
C CYS A 27 2.45 -0.64 25.04
N ALA A 28 3.47 -0.57 24.17
CA ALA A 28 4.53 -1.56 24.08
C ALA A 28 5.19 -1.81 25.44
N GLY A 29 5.43 -3.08 25.78
CA GLY A 29 6.06 -3.48 27.04
C GLY A 29 5.14 -3.48 28.26
N THR A 30 3.92 -2.96 28.19
CA THR A 30 2.99 -3.03 29.33
C THR A 30 2.47 -4.45 29.52
N LYS A 31 2.34 -4.86 30.78
CA LYS A 31 1.73 -6.15 31.16
C LYS A 31 0.24 -5.96 31.32
N VAL A 32 -0.53 -6.73 30.58
CA VAL A 32 -2.01 -6.66 30.60
C VAL A 32 -2.57 -8.02 31.03
N LYS A 33 -3.53 -8.03 31.96
CA LYS A 33 -4.30 -9.24 32.27
C LYS A 33 -5.25 -9.53 31.13
N LYS A 34 -5.28 -10.76 30.67
CA LYS A 34 -6.28 -11.25 29.73
C LYS A 34 -7.63 -11.27 30.42
N HIS A 35 -8.50 -10.30 30.12
CA HIS A 35 -9.88 -10.38 30.55
C HIS A 35 -10.57 -11.48 29.76
N ARG A 36 -11.32 -12.35 30.47
CA ARG A 36 -12.12 -13.41 29.86
C ARG A 36 -13.05 -12.79 28.82
N ALA A 37 -12.73 -12.93 27.54
CA ALA A 37 -13.72 -12.71 26.49
C ALA A 37 -14.81 -13.79 26.64
N VAL A 38 -16.06 -13.36 26.54
CA VAL A 38 -17.28 -14.17 26.56
C VAL A 38 -17.07 -15.53 25.89
N LYS A 39 -17.57 -16.59 26.53
CA LYS A 39 -17.52 -17.99 26.15
C LYS A 39 -17.68 -18.23 24.64
N SER A 40 -16.59 -18.36 23.94
CA SER A 40 -16.50 -19.14 22.72
C SER A 40 -16.20 -20.59 23.16
N SER A 41 -16.84 -21.56 22.53
CA SER A 41 -16.91 -22.97 22.90
C SER A 41 -15.60 -23.77 22.88
N HIS A 42 -14.46 -23.12 23.07
CA HIS A 42 -13.17 -23.76 23.19
C HIS A 42 -12.56 -23.39 24.54
N ASN A 43 -12.34 -24.38 25.39
CA ASN A 43 -11.71 -24.28 26.71
C ASN A 43 -10.34 -23.64 26.63
N TYR A 44 -10.23 -22.34 26.87
CA TYR A 44 -8.99 -21.68 27.22
C TYR A 44 -9.05 -21.20 28.67
N ASN A 45 -8.71 -22.10 29.57
CA ASN A 45 -8.42 -21.77 30.97
C ASN A 45 -6.99 -21.26 31.08
N ASN A 46 -6.72 -20.06 30.55
CA ASN A 46 -5.45 -19.39 30.83
C ASN A 46 -5.74 -17.96 31.23
N GLU A 47 -5.83 -17.73 32.54
CA GLU A 47 -5.63 -16.42 33.14
C GLU A 47 -4.16 -16.07 32.98
N GLY A 48 -3.79 -15.46 31.86
CA GLY A 48 -2.42 -15.11 31.58
C GLY A 48 -2.20 -13.61 31.58
N ILE A 49 -1.10 -13.19 32.18
CA ILE A 49 -0.55 -11.85 31.95
C ILE A 49 0.27 -11.94 30.68
N TYR A 50 -0.02 -11.11 29.70
CA TYR A 50 0.80 -10.98 28.49
C TYR A 50 1.42 -9.59 28.40
N THR A 51 2.59 -9.52 27.79
CA THR A 51 3.25 -8.25 27.50
C THR A 51 2.79 -7.77 26.12
N VAL A 52 2.38 -6.51 26.05
CA VAL A 52 1.95 -5.91 24.77
C VAL A 52 3.15 -5.83 23.83
N ALA A 53 2.99 -6.35 22.61
CA ALA A 53 4.04 -6.35 21.61
C ALA A 53 4.46 -4.92 21.22
N GLU A 54 5.71 -4.77 20.79
CA GLU A 54 6.27 -3.49 20.35
C GLU A 54 5.52 -2.90 19.14
N THR A 55 5.03 -3.76 18.27
CA THR A 55 4.30 -3.36 17.06
C THR A 55 2.92 -3.98 17.04
N LYS A 56 1.98 -3.29 16.42
CA LYS A 56 0.63 -3.78 16.08
C LYS A 56 0.35 -3.56 14.60
N MET A 57 -0.54 -4.34 14.03
CA MET A 57 -1.03 -4.10 12.68
C MET A 57 -1.78 -2.77 12.62
N ILE A 58 -1.62 -2.04 11.52
CA ILE A 58 -2.46 -0.88 11.23
C ILE A 58 -3.91 -1.33 11.12
N GLY A 59 -4.85 -0.52 11.63
CA GLY A 59 -6.28 -0.77 11.49
C GLY A 59 -6.78 -0.55 10.06
N ASN A 60 -8.07 -0.73 9.87
CA ASN A 60 -8.75 -0.48 8.60
C ASN A 60 -9.13 0.99 8.37
N VAL A 61 -8.84 1.87 9.32
CA VAL A 61 -8.98 3.32 9.18
C VAL A 61 -7.57 3.91 9.05
N TRP A 62 -7.31 4.55 7.92
CA TRP A 62 -6.02 5.14 7.60
C TRP A 62 -6.16 6.66 7.58
N GLU A 63 -5.35 7.33 8.36
CA GLU A 63 -5.24 8.78 8.39
C GLU A 63 -4.07 9.20 7.52
N ILE A 64 -4.37 9.63 6.29
CA ILE A 64 -3.36 10.04 5.31
C ILE A 64 -3.56 11.52 5.00
N ALA A 65 -2.51 12.31 5.17
CA ALA A 65 -2.56 13.73 4.88
C ALA A 65 -2.79 13.98 3.38
N ASN A 66 -3.68 14.90 3.07
CA ASN A 66 -3.89 15.33 1.70
C ASN A 66 -2.63 15.97 1.14
N VAL A 67 -2.29 15.65 -0.10
CA VAL A 67 -1.20 16.28 -0.83
C VAL A 67 -1.65 17.68 -1.23
N LYS A 68 -0.87 18.69 -0.89
CA LYS A 68 -1.06 20.02 -1.48
C LYS A 68 -0.77 19.92 -2.97
N ASN A 69 -1.76 20.25 -3.79
CA ASN A 69 -1.60 20.23 -5.23
C ASN A 69 -0.60 21.34 -5.66
N THR A 70 0.64 20.96 -5.89
CA THR A 70 1.70 21.84 -6.41
C THR A 70 1.93 21.63 -7.92
N SER A 71 1.21 20.70 -8.52
CA SER A 71 1.28 20.37 -9.95
C SER A 71 -0.04 20.74 -10.64
N ASN A 72 -0.01 20.96 -11.95
CA ASN A 72 -1.19 21.22 -12.77
C ASN A 72 -2.14 20.01 -12.92
N HIS A 73 -1.91 18.91 -12.20
CA HIS A 73 -2.76 17.73 -12.27
C HIS A 73 -3.97 17.89 -11.32
N PRO A 74 -5.21 17.79 -11.81
CA PRO A 74 -6.41 18.07 -11.02
C PRO A 74 -6.72 17.04 -9.94
N ALA A 75 -6.21 15.81 -10.04
CA ALA A 75 -6.52 14.70 -9.14
C ALA A 75 -5.27 13.91 -8.77
N ILE A 76 -4.56 14.37 -7.74
CA ILE A 76 -3.40 13.65 -7.19
C ILE A 76 -3.85 12.99 -5.88
N PHE A 77 -3.61 11.69 -5.75
CA PHE A 77 -3.74 11.01 -4.46
C PHE A 77 -2.37 10.85 -3.78
N PRO A 78 -2.33 10.71 -2.44
CA PRO A 78 -1.09 10.61 -1.69
C PRO A 78 -0.25 9.38 -2.09
N GLU A 79 1.05 9.58 -2.28
CA GLU A 79 1.99 8.47 -2.59
C GLU A 79 1.95 7.38 -1.51
N GLN A 80 1.77 7.77 -0.24
CA GLN A 80 1.62 6.84 0.87
C GLN A 80 0.45 5.87 0.65
N LEU A 81 -0.66 6.33 0.09
CA LEU A 81 -1.81 5.49 -0.18
C LEU A 81 -1.47 4.37 -1.16
N ALA A 82 -0.85 4.71 -2.30
CA ALA A 82 -0.39 3.73 -3.27
C ALA A 82 0.66 2.78 -2.67
N ASN A 83 1.64 3.34 -1.96
CA ASN A 83 2.69 2.60 -1.30
C ASN A 83 2.14 1.51 -0.38
N ASP A 84 1.25 1.90 0.53
CA ASP A 84 0.72 1.02 1.56
C ASP A 84 -0.15 -0.10 0.98
N HIS A 85 -0.90 0.19 -0.11
CA HIS A 85 -1.64 -0.84 -0.84
C HIS A 85 -0.72 -1.80 -1.59
N ILE A 86 0.29 -1.29 -2.29
CA ILE A 86 1.25 -2.12 -3.03
C ILE A 86 1.98 -3.07 -2.09
N ILE A 87 2.49 -2.57 -0.97
CA ILE A 87 3.18 -3.40 0.02
C ILE A 87 2.24 -4.45 0.61
N SER A 88 1.02 -4.05 0.97
CA SER A 88 0.07 -4.95 1.65
C SER A 88 -0.38 -6.10 0.77
N TRP A 89 -0.52 -5.89 -0.54
CA TRP A 89 -1.21 -6.84 -1.42
C TRP A 89 -0.33 -7.44 -2.50
N SER A 90 0.97 -7.16 -2.48
CA SER A 90 1.94 -7.74 -3.42
C SER A 90 3.26 -8.08 -2.74
N ASN A 91 4.03 -8.97 -3.37
CA ASN A 91 5.42 -9.26 -3.01
C ASN A 91 6.38 -8.56 -3.98
N GLU A 92 7.66 -8.51 -3.64
CA GLU A 92 8.69 -8.05 -4.57
C GLU A 92 8.65 -8.86 -5.88
N ASN A 93 8.90 -8.18 -6.98
CA ASN A 93 8.80 -8.69 -8.36
C ASN A 93 7.38 -9.00 -8.87
N ASP A 94 6.34 -8.86 -8.05
CA ASP A 94 4.96 -8.94 -8.53
C ASP A 94 4.65 -7.80 -9.49
N LEU A 95 3.65 -8.00 -10.34
CA LEU A 95 3.17 -7.02 -11.30
C LEU A 95 2.01 -6.22 -10.72
N VAL A 96 2.17 -4.90 -10.70
CA VAL A 96 1.13 -3.92 -10.34
C VAL A 96 0.57 -3.32 -11.62
N TYR A 97 -0.74 -3.33 -11.77
CA TYR A 97 -1.43 -2.72 -12.91
C TYR A 97 -2.33 -1.57 -12.47
N ASP A 98 -2.18 -0.43 -13.14
CA ASP A 98 -3.04 0.75 -12.95
C ASP A 98 -3.69 1.11 -14.28
N CYS A 99 -5.00 0.92 -14.38
CA CYS A 99 -5.76 1.19 -15.62
C CYS A 99 -6.07 2.68 -15.86
N PHE A 100 -5.78 3.55 -14.89
CA PHE A 100 -5.93 5.00 -14.98
C PHE A 100 -4.69 5.70 -14.39
N MET A 101 -3.53 5.41 -14.98
CA MET A 101 -2.23 5.72 -14.38
C MET A 101 -1.98 7.21 -14.10
N GLY A 102 -2.61 8.10 -14.88
CA GLY A 102 -2.42 9.53 -14.72
C GLY A 102 -0.94 9.94 -14.75
N SER A 103 -0.52 10.69 -13.74
CA SER A 103 0.87 11.13 -13.60
C SER A 103 1.83 10.07 -13.03
N GLY A 104 1.42 8.80 -12.93
CA GLY A 104 2.28 7.66 -12.60
C GLY A 104 2.58 7.45 -11.12
N THR A 105 1.73 7.86 -10.20
CA THR A 105 1.95 7.67 -8.75
C THR A 105 2.05 6.19 -8.37
N THR A 106 1.14 5.35 -8.86
CA THR A 106 1.15 3.90 -8.64
C THR A 106 2.43 3.26 -9.19
N ALA A 107 2.80 3.60 -10.42
CA ALA A 107 4.02 3.07 -11.06
C ALA A 107 5.29 3.48 -10.30
N LYS A 108 5.37 4.74 -9.85
CA LYS A 108 6.46 5.22 -9.00
C LYS A 108 6.59 4.39 -7.72
N MET A 109 5.48 4.18 -7.00
CA MET A 109 5.50 3.41 -5.76
C MET A 109 5.80 1.93 -6.00
N ALA A 110 5.37 1.36 -7.14
CA ALA A 110 5.74 0.00 -7.52
C ALA A 110 7.26 -0.13 -7.70
N ILE A 111 7.89 0.78 -8.45
CA ILE A 111 9.36 0.80 -8.65
C ILE A 111 10.09 0.90 -7.31
N LEU A 112 9.72 1.87 -6.48
CA LEU A 112 10.39 2.12 -5.19
C LEU A 112 10.28 0.94 -4.22
N ASN A 113 9.30 0.07 -4.41
CA ASN A 113 9.11 -1.14 -3.63
C ASN A 113 9.54 -2.42 -4.35
N ASN A 114 10.35 -2.36 -5.41
CA ASN A 114 10.81 -3.50 -6.20
C ASN A 114 9.67 -4.33 -6.84
N ARG A 115 8.59 -3.68 -7.25
CA ARG A 115 7.52 -4.30 -8.04
C ARG A 115 7.63 -3.88 -9.50
N LYS A 116 7.19 -4.76 -10.39
CA LYS A 116 6.97 -4.42 -11.80
C LYS A 116 5.66 -3.63 -11.92
N TYR A 117 5.53 -2.84 -12.98
CA TYR A 117 4.28 -2.12 -13.23
C TYR A 117 3.88 -2.17 -14.70
N ILE A 118 2.58 -2.04 -14.92
CA ILE A 118 1.96 -1.71 -16.20
C ILE A 118 0.93 -0.62 -15.91
N GLY A 119 0.86 0.40 -16.75
CA GLY A 119 -0.13 1.45 -16.64
C GLY A 119 -0.81 1.71 -17.99
N SER A 120 -2.07 2.14 -17.93
CA SER A 120 -2.82 2.64 -19.07
C SER A 120 -3.23 4.08 -18.79
N GLU A 121 -2.99 4.97 -19.76
CA GLU A 121 -3.38 6.38 -19.68
C GLU A 121 -3.79 6.85 -21.08
N ILE A 122 -4.91 7.55 -21.17
CA ILE A 122 -5.45 8.05 -22.44
C ILE A 122 -4.82 9.38 -22.86
N SER A 123 -4.40 10.19 -21.89
CA SER A 123 -3.79 11.49 -22.13
C SER A 123 -2.31 11.33 -22.44
N LYS A 124 -1.92 11.72 -23.65
CA LYS A 124 -0.50 11.75 -24.04
C LYS A 124 0.33 12.64 -23.11
N GLU A 125 -0.22 13.77 -22.70
CA GLU A 125 0.46 14.70 -21.79
C GLU A 125 0.77 14.03 -20.44
N TYR A 126 -0.20 13.29 -19.87
CA TYR A 126 0.03 12.56 -18.62
C TYR A 126 0.98 11.38 -18.78
N CYS A 127 0.99 10.72 -19.93
CA CYS A 127 2.01 9.72 -20.24
C CYS A 127 3.42 10.33 -20.17
N GLU A 128 3.63 11.47 -20.82
CA GLU A 128 4.91 12.18 -20.83
C GLU A 128 5.34 12.60 -19.40
N ILE A 129 4.41 13.13 -18.61
CA ILE A 129 4.66 13.48 -17.20
C ILE A 129 5.04 12.23 -16.39
N ALA A 130 4.29 11.15 -16.55
CA ALA A 130 4.58 9.90 -15.86
C ALA A 130 5.96 9.36 -16.22
N GLU A 131 6.30 9.30 -17.50
CA GLU A 131 7.62 8.84 -17.95
C GLU A 131 8.77 9.67 -17.37
N GLN A 132 8.62 11.00 -17.33
CA GLN A 132 9.63 11.88 -16.73
C GLN A 132 9.79 11.60 -15.23
N ARG A 133 8.69 11.46 -14.49
CA ARG A 133 8.73 11.12 -13.06
C ARG A 133 9.39 9.77 -12.81
N LEU A 134 9.09 8.78 -13.64
CA LEU A 134 9.63 7.43 -13.48
C LEU A 134 11.12 7.35 -13.81
N LYS A 135 11.59 8.10 -14.80
CA LYS A 135 13.04 8.25 -15.09
C LYS A 135 13.81 8.81 -13.90
N MET A 136 13.22 9.75 -13.14
CA MET A 136 13.85 10.31 -11.94
C MET A 136 13.89 9.35 -10.76
N CYS A 137 12.98 8.36 -10.71
CA CYS A 137 12.85 7.43 -9.57
C CYS A 137 13.67 6.16 -9.73
N GLY A 138 14.08 5.82 -10.93
CA GLY A 138 14.75 4.58 -11.19
C GLY A 138 15.78 4.69 -12.30
N GLY A 139 17.01 5.01 -11.94
CA GLY A 139 18.16 4.69 -12.81
C GLY A 139 18.40 3.19 -12.98
N LEU A 140 17.40 2.31 -12.75
CA LEU A 140 17.59 0.86 -12.69
C LEU A 140 16.73 0.04 -13.66
N PHE A 141 15.84 0.66 -14.43
CA PHE A 141 15.20 -0.04 -15.53
C PHE A 141 15.78 0.48 -16.85
N ASN A 142 16.95 -0.05 -17.21
CA ASN A 142 17.32 -0.15 -18.60
C ASN A 142 16.22 -0.98 -19.27
N LEU A 143 15.32 -0.32 -19.98
CA LEU A 143 14.57 -0.93 -21.05
C LEU A 143 15.65 -1.38 -22.05
N SER A 144 16.07 -2.63 -21.95
CA SER A 144 16.82 -3.25 -23.03
C SER A 144 15.87 -3.23 -24.23
N GLU A 145 16.06 -2.25 -25.10
CA GLU A 145 15.59 -2.31 -26.46
C GLU A 145 16.19 -3.57 -27.06
N ASN A 146 15.43 -4.64 -27.07
CA ASN A 146 15.70 -5.73 -27.98
C ASN A 146 15.32 -5.25 -29.39
N ASN A 147 16.21 -4.44 -29.96
CA ASN A 147 16.36 -4.35 -31.39
C ASN A 147 16.90 -5.70 -31.89
N ASN A 148 16.00 -6.59 -32.22
CA ASN A 148 16.33 -7.71 -33.07
C ASN A 148 15.64 -7.47 -34.41
N ASN A 149 16.53 -7.31 -35.39
CA ASN A 149 16.35 -7.29 -36.85
C ASN A 149 15.32 -8.31 -37.35
#